data_bfe46d771a87c4d82ea02586d89ec331
#
_entry.id   bfe46d771a87c4d82ea02586d89ec331
#
_cell.length_a   1.000
_cell.length_b   1.000
_cell.length_c   1.000
_cell.angle_alpha   90.00
_cell.angle_beta   90.00
_cell.angle_gamma   90.00
#
_symmetry.space_group_name_H-M   'P 1'
#
loop_
_entity.id
_entity.type
_entity.pdbx_description
1 polymer ?
#
loop_
_entity_poly.entity_id
_entity_poly.type
_entity_poly.pdbx_seq_one_letter_code
_entity_poly.pdbx_strand_id
1 'polypeptide(L)'
;MSAGSSAAAAAPQVSTPSVPRGAQVDLAGVSHSYPLSHDLEHGWLHLLLRRFSPAARARYEAEAAKPDQLAVLNDIDLTVAPGEFVSLVGPSGCGKSTILRLLAGLEQPVEGSVTVDSTQVTGPSPLRALAFQDATLLPWRTVRDNVALGPEARGRVERDRRRVEAALQIVGLRDFADSYPATLSGGMAQRASLARALVNRPRLFLLDEPLGKLDALTRLQLQDEILRLWESQRFTAVLVTHDVDEALRLSNRVVVLSERPARVVADIEVPEHDESSDEVRELRRRILSLLGR
;
A
#
# COMPACT_ATOMS: atom_id res chain seq x y z
N MET A 1 44.33 60.24 -6.45
CA MET A 1 43.47 59.50 -7.37
C MET A 1 43.42 58.05 -6.83
N SER A 2 42.37 57.74 -6.08
CA SER A 2 42.25 56.47 -5.37
C SER A 2 41.06 55.76 -5.96
N ALA A 3 41.25 54.57 -6.56
CA ALA A 3 40.23 53.71 -7.11
C ALA A 3 39.72 52.81 -5.99
N GLY A 4 38.44 53.00 -5.65
CA GLY A 4 37.75 52.17 -4.69
C GLY A 4 37.30 50.85 -5.36
N SER A 5 37.85 49.73 -4.88
CA SER A 5 37.40 48.37 -5.24
C SER A 5 36.19 48.03 -4.43
N SER A 6 35.03 47.91 -5.09
CA SER A 6 33.81 47.38 -4.50
C SER A 6 33.83 45.84 -4.53
N ALA A 7 34.11 45.23 -3.40
CA ALA A 7 33.97 43.80 -3.22
C ALA A 7 32.48 43.46 -2.97
N ALA A 8 31.81 42.88 -3.96
CA ALA A 8 30.48 42.32 -3.79
C ALA A 8 30.59 41.08 -2.90
N ALA A 9 30.02 41.15 -1.70
CA ALA A 9 29.89 40.02 -0.79
C ALA A 9 28.89 39.01 -1.38
N ALA A 10 29.35 37.81 -1.73
CA ALA A 10 28.54 36.69 -2.12
C ALA A 10 27.73 36.25 -0.89
N ALA A 11 26.38 36.23 -1.02
CA ALA A 11 25.50 35.70 -0.02
C ALA A 11 25.78 34.20 0.20
N PRO A 12 25.75 33.70 1.45
CA PRO A 12 25.96 32.29 1.72
C PRO A 12 24.83 31.49 1.12
N GLN A 13 25.14 30.57 0.20
CA GLN A 13 24.22 29.54 -0.25
C GLN A 13 23.99 28.60 0.92
N VAL A 14 22.81 28.69 1.55
CA VAL A 14 22.31 27.72 2.52
C VAL A 14 21.96 26.46 1.74
N SER A 15 22.92 25.53 1.69
CA SER A 15 22.64 24.17 1.25
C SER A 15 21.69 23.53 2.27
N THR A 16 20.38 23.50 1.97
CA THR A 16 19.44 22.66 2.69
C THR A 16 19.87 21.20 2.53
N PRO A 17 20.14 20.47 3.64
CA PRO A 17 20.43 19.05 3.53
C PRO A 17 19.21 18.38 2.89
N SER A 18 19.43 17.71 1.77
CA SER A 18 18.41 16.88 1.12
C SER A 18 18.11 15.67 2.01
N VAL A 19 17.16 15.84 2.94
CA VAL A 19 16.61 14.70 3.67
C VAL A 19 15.99 13.75 2.63
N PRO A 20 16.39 12.47 2.59
CA PRO A 20 15.74 11.50 1.71
C PRO A 20 14.24 11.58 1.95
N ARG A 21 13.47 11.88 0.91
CA ARG A 21 12.01 12.05 1.07
C ARG A 21 11.30 10.72 1.29
N GLY A 22 11.89 9.60 0.83
CA GLY A 22 11.44 8.25 1.07
C GLY A 22 11.81 7.71 2.45
N ALA A 23 11.21 6.61 2.84
CA ALA A 23 11.51 5.86 4.05
C ALA A 23 12.13 4.51 3.68
N GLN A 24 13.10 4.04 4.45
CA GLN A 24 13.53 2.65 4.39
C GLN A 24 12.50 1.76 5.07
N VAL A 25 12.25 0.60 4.50
CA VAL A 25 11.32 -0.42 5.05
C VAL A 25 12.07 -1.73 5.17
N ASP A 26 11.94 -2.39 6.32
CA ASP A 26 12.50 -3.71 6.54
C ASP A 26 11.46 -4.61 7.21
N LEU A 27 11.20 -5.76 6.61
CA LEU A 27 10.52 -6.90 7.20
C LEU A 27 11.57 -7.99 7.41
N ALA A 28 11.72 -8.50 8.63
CA ALA A 28 12.68 -9.52 8.98
C ALA A 28 11.97 -10.71 9.64
N GLY A 29 11.96 -11.86 8.95
CA GLY A 29 11.36 -13.11 9.40
C GLY A 29 9.87 -12.98 9.74
N VAL A 30 9.11 -12.16 9.00
CA VAL A 30 7.73 -11.81 9.35
C VAL A 30 6.79 -12.96 9.04
N SER A 31 6.15 -13.48 10.11
CA SER A 31 5.04 -14.44 10.03
C SER A 31 3.78 -13.86 10.64
N HIS A 32 2.63 -14.18 10.03
CA HIS A 32 1.34 -13.69 10.49
C HIS A 32 0.22 -14.70 10.25
N SER A 33 -0.69 -14.79 11.23
CA SER A 33 -1.87 -15.64 11.16
C SER A 33 -3.09 -14.92 11.74
N TYR A 34 -4.26 -15.27 11.23
CA TYR A 34 -5.53 -14.80 11.78
C TYR A 34 -6.21 -15.90 12.59
N PRO A 35 -6.85 -15.58 13.71
CA PRO A 35 -7.70 -16.55 14.39
C PRO A 35 -8.83 -17.00 13.45
N LEU A 36 -9.02 -18.30 13.33
CA LEU A 36 -10.24 -18.82 12.72
C LEU A 36 -11.33 -18.66 13.76
N SER A 37 -12.26 -17.74 13.52
CA SER A 37 -13.45 -17.61 14.37
C SER A 37 -14.32 -18.85 14.20
N HIS A 38 -14.13 -19.83 15.07
CA HIS A 38 -15.10 -20.91 15.27
C HIS A 38 -16.26 -20.35 16.13
N ASP A 39 -16.83 -19.22 15.71
CA ASP A 39 -17.88 -18.55 16.47
C ASP A 39 -19.20 -19.30 16.41
N LEU A 40 -19.63 -19.73 17.60
CA LEU A 40 -21.00 -19.77 18.10
C LEU A 40 -21.91 -21.00 17.84
N GLU A 41 -21.51 -21.98 17.07
CA GLU A 41 -22.43 -23.18 16.93
C GLU A 41 -22.03 -24.41 17.79
N HIS A 42 -20.91 -24.38 18.48
CA HIS A 42 -20.32 -25.63 19.01
C HIS A 42 -20.70 -25.97 20.46
N GLY A 43 -21.14 -25.01 21.25
CA GLY A 43 -21.48 -25.27 22.67
C GLY A 43 -22.65 -26.24 22.88
N TRP A 44 -23.70 -26.18 22.09
CA TRP A 44 -24.85 -27.06 22.20
C TRP A 44 -24.70 -28.32 21.31
N LEU A 45 -23.97 -28.22 20.19
CA LEU A 45 -23.65 -29.33 19.29
C LEU A 45 -22.80 -30.40 19.99
N HIS A 46 -21.83 -29.97 20.82
CA HIS A 46 -21.01 -30.87 21.65
C HIS A 46 -21.89 -31.72 22.62
N LEU A 47 -22.93 -31.12 23.19
CA LEU A 47 -23.89 -31.83 24.06
C LEU A 47 -24.78 -32.82 23.26
N LEU A 48 -25.12 -32.48 22.03
CA LEU A 48 -25.87 -33.36 21.13
C LEU A 48 -25.02 -34.53 20.60
N LEU A 49 -23.75 -34.26 20.21
CA LEU A 49 -22.84 -35.27 19.66
C LEU A 49 -22.46 -36.37 20.66
N ARG A 50 -22.57 -36.11 21.97
CA ARG A 50 -22.44 -37.16 23.01
C ARG A 50 -23.43 -38.29 22.84
N ARG A 51 -24.52 -38.10 22.07
CA ARG A 51 -25.59 -39.04 21.83
C ARG A 51 -25.48 -39.80 20.49
N PHE A 52 -24.53 -39.43 19.64
CA PHE A 52 -24.30 -40.02 18.31
C PHE A 52 -23.09 -40.97 18.27
N SER A 53 -22.95 -41.71 17.14
CA SER A 53 -22.01 -42.78 16.97
C SER A 53 -20.54 -42.38 17.21
N PRO A 54 -19.67 -43.35 17.61
CA PRO A 54 -18.22 -43.11 17.78
C PRO A 54 -17.53 -42.52 16.55
N ALA A 55 -18.03 -42.82 15.34
CA ALA A 55 -17.48 -42.30 14.08
C ALA A 55 -17.82 -40.80 13.87
N ALA A 56 -18.98 -40.32 14.31
CA ALA A 56 -19.37 -38.92 14.25
C ALA A 56 -18.54 -38.09 15.26
N ARG A 57 -18.25 -38.66 16.42
CA ARG A 57 -17.40 -38.08 17.44
C ARG A 57 -15.93 -37.94 16.96
N ALA A 58 -15.38 -39.00 16.36
CA ALA A 58 -14.03 -38.98 15.82
C ALA A 58 -13.85 -37.94 14.68
N ARG A 59 -14.89 -37.77 13.82
CA ARG A 59 -14.89 -36.71 12.79
C ARG A 59 -14.91 -35.29 13.39
N TYR A 60 -15.71 -35.09 14.44
CA TYR A 60 -15.77 -33.80 15.15
C TYR A 60 -14.45 -33.48 15.86
N GLU A 61 -13.88 -34.49 16.56
CA GLU A 61 -12.58 -34.34 17.24
C GLU A 61 -11.43 -34.06 16.22
N ALA A 62 -11.50 -34.70 15.04
CA ALA A 62 -10.56 -34.41 13.94
C ALA A 62 -10.75 -33.01 13.34
N GLU A 63 -11.99 -32.53 13.26
CA GLU A 63 -12.29 -31.16 12.79
C GLU A 63 -11.89 -30.12 13.84
N ALA A 64 -12.13 -30.39 15.13
CA ALA A 64 -11.71 -29.53 16.26
C ALA A 64 -10.18 -29.52 16.48
N ALA A 65 -9.45 -30.48 15.92
CA ALA A 65 -8.00 -30.53 15.94
C ALA A 65 -7.34 -29.73 14.81
N LYS A 66 -8.12 -29.12 13.91
CA LYS A 66 -7.59 -28.20 12.91
C LYS A 66 -7.00 -26.96 13.61
N PRO A 67 -5.90 -26.40 13.09
CA PRO A 67 -5.30 -25.23 13.74
C PRO A 67 -6.31 -24.09 13.84
N ASP A 68 -6.49 -23.56 15.05
CA ASP A 68 -7.36 -22.41 15.35
C ASP A 68 -6.92 -21.12 14.63
N GLN A 69 -5.87 -21.20 13.82
CA GLN A 69 -5.24 -20.07 13.16
C GLN A 69 -5.05 -20.33 11.67
N LEU A 70 -5.40 -19.33 10.88
CA LEU A 70 -5.15 -19.30 9.45
C LEU A 70 -3.80 -18.64 9.20
N ALA A 71 -2.75 -19.42 8.94
CA ALA A 71 -1.45 -18.88 8.56
C ALA A 71 -1.56 -18.16 7.20
N VAL A 72 -1.13 -16.91 7.14
CA VAL A 72 -1.22 -16.04 5.95
C VAL A 72 0.16 -15.69 5.43
N LEU A 73 1.10 -15.33 6.31
CA LEU A 73 2.49 -15.04 5.97
C LEU A 73 3.40 -16.00 6.72
N ASN A 74 4.47 -16.42 6.06
CA ASN A 74 5.43 -17.35 6.63
C ASN A 74 6.86 -16.92 6.23
N ASP A 75 7.59 -16.38 7.21
CA ASP A 75 9.01 -16.05 7.09
C ASP A 75 9.28 -15.09 5.91
N ILE A 76 8.62 -13.92 5.93
CA ILE A 76 8.81 -12.88 4.90
C ILE A 76 10.00 -12.02 5.28
N ASP A 77 11.01 -12.03 4.44
CA ASP A 77 12.11 -11.08 4.42
C ASP A 77 11.97 -10.15 3.21
N LEU A 78 11.92 -8.84 3.47
CA LEU A 78 11.81 -7.83 2.43
C LEU A 78 12.41 -6.51 2.91
N THR A 79 13.37 -5.98 2.18
CA THR A 79 13.91 -4.62 2.37
C THR A 79 13.50 -3.76 1.20
N VAL A 80 13.01 -2.53 1.47
CA VAL A 80 12.70 -1.51 0.45
C VAL A 80 13.52 -0.28 0.72
N ALA A 81 14.31 0.14 -0.26
CA ALA A 81 15.19 1.30 -0.14
C ALA A 81 14.40 2.63 -0.11
N PRO A 82 14.95 3.69 0.51
CA PRO A 82 14.33 5.01 0.48
C PRO A 82 14.12 5.52 -0.95
N GLY A 83 12.89 5.88 -1.28
CA GLY A 83 12.52 6.37 -2.60
C GLY A 83 12.34 5.28 -3.67
N GLU A 84 12.38 4.01 -3.29
CA GLU A 84 12.10 2.89 -4.17
C GLU A 84 10.57 2.69 -4.34
N PHE A 85 10.16 2.23 -5.53
CA PHE A 85 8.79 1.82 -5.81
C PHE A 85 8.79 0.30 -6.03
N VAL A 86 8.21 -0.44 -5.10
CA VAL A 86 8.14 -1.91 -5.14
C VAL A 86 6.70 -2.36 -5.33
N SER A 87 6.48 -3.30 -6.24
CA SER A 87 5.19 -3.98 -6.39
C SER A 87 5.23 -5.38 -5.78
N LEU A 88 4.18 -5.72 -5.02
CA LEU A 88 3.94 -7.07 -4.52
C LEU A 88 2.87 -7.73 -5.39
N VAL A 89 3.24 -8.80 -6.08
CA VAL A 89 2.33 -9.59 -6.91
C VAL A 89 2.19 -11.01 -6.37
N GLY A 90 1.03 -11.62 -6.55
CA GLY A 90 0.79 -12.97 -6.03
C GLY A 90 -0.68 -13.37 -6.18
N PRO A 91 -1.05 -14.64 -5.92
CA PRO A 91 -2.42 -15.12 -5.99
C PRO A 91 -3.37 -14.31 -5.08
N SER A 92 -4.67 -14.31 -5.42
CA SER A 92 -5.68 -13.67 -4.57
C SER A 92 -5.72 -14.35 -3.19
N GLY A 93 -5.78 -13.54 -2.12
CA GLY A 93 -5.85 -14.05 -0.75
C GLY A 93 -4.54 -14.62 -0.20
N CYS A 94 -3.39 -14.48 -0.87
CA CYS A 94 -2.12 -14.99 -0.36
C CYS A 94 -1.56 -14.19 0.83
N GLY A 95 -1.98 -12.94 1.05
CA GLY A 95 -1.49 -12.12 2.18
C GLY A 95 -0.89 -10.77 1.80
N LYS A 96 -0.97 -10.33 0.53
CA LYS A 96 -0.44 -9.03 0.07
C LYS A 96 -0.95 -7.85 0.89
N SER A 97 -2.26 -7.74 1.06
CA SER A 97 -2.89 -6.68 1.86
C SER A 97 -2.51 -6.77 3.35
N THR A 98 -2.24 -7.98 3.86
CA THR A 98 -1.71 -8.17 5.22
C THR A 98 -0.34 -7.52 5.38
N ILE A 99 0.56 -7.69 4.41
CA ILE A 99 1.87 -6.99 4.41
C ILE A 99 1.66 -5.48 4.48
N LEU A 100 0.76 -4.91 3.66
CA LEU A 100 0.48 -3.47 3.71
C LEU A 100 -0.07 -3.02 5.06
N ARG A 101 -0.94 -3.81 5.71
CA ARG A 101 -1.49 -3.49 7.04
C ARG A 101 -0.43 -3.53 8.13
N LEU A 102 0.50 -4.48 8.08
CA LEU A 102 1.66 -4.54 8.96
C LEU A 102 2.56 -3.31 8.78
N LEU A 103 2.86 -2.92 7.54
CA LEU A 103 3.65 -1.72 7.20
C LEU A 103 2.94 -0.43 7.64
N ALA A 104 1.62 -0.36 7.51
CA ALA A 104 0.83 0.78 7.98
C ALA A 104 0.79 0.89 9.52
N GLY A 105 1.07 -0.23 10.22
CA GLY A 105 0.94 -0.35 11.68
C GLY A 105 -0.51 -0.56 12.14
N LEU A 106 -1.36 -1.06 11.26
CA LEU A 106 -2.74 -1.44 11.57
C LEU A 106 -2.82 -2.82 12.22
N GLU A 107 -1.83 -3.66 11.96
CA GLU A 107 -1.65 -4.99 12.53
C GLU A 107 -0.21 -5.15 12.99
N GLN A 108 0.03 -6.14 13.87
CA GLN A 108 1.37 -6.49 14.33
C GLN A 108 1.71 -7.90 13.84
N PRO A 109 2.96 -8.20 13.45
CA PRO A 109 3.35 -9.55 13.10
C PRO A 109 3.26 -10.48 14.32
N VAL A 110 2.96 -11.76 14.09
CA VAL A 110 3.00 -12.79 15.14
C VAL A 110 4.44 -13.14 15.47
N GLU A 111 5.30 -13.22 14.45
CA GLU A 111 6.74 -13.44 14.58
C GLU A 111 7.49 -12.49 13.65
N GLY A 112 8.76 -12.27 13.96
CA GLY A 112 9.61 -11.34 13.22
C GLY A 112 9.39 -9.88 13.59
N SER A 113 9.87 -8.97 12.76
CA SER A 113 9.76 -7.53 13.00
C SER A 113 9.54 -6.74 11.71
N VAL A 114 8.84 -5.61 11.86
CA VAL A 114 8.63 -4.62 10.80
C VAL A 114 9.21 -3.30 11.27
N THR A 115 10.14 -2.72 10.52
CA THR A 115 10.72 -1.41 10.82
C THR A 115 10.58 -0.45 9.65
N VAL A 116 10.46 0.85 9.96
CA VAL A 116 10.49 1.95 8.99
C VAL A 116 11.48 2.99 9.50
N ASP A 117 12.50 3.33 8.70
CA ASP A 117 13.64 4.16 9.11
C ASP A 117 14.29 3.64 10.40
N SER A 118 14.55 2.33 10.48
CA SER A 118 15.10 1.63 11.65
C SER A 118 14.26 1.75 12.93
N THR A 119 13.03 2.27 12.84
CA THR A 119 12.09 2.38 13.97
C THR A 119 11.03 1.29 13.84
N GLN A 120 10.83 0.51 14.89
CA GLN A 120 9.81 -0.54 14.89
C GLN A 120 8.41 0.05 14.70
N VAL A 121 7.63 -0.58 13.83
CA VAL A 121 6.24 -0.21 13.57
C VAL A 121 5.35 -0.78 14.67
N THR A 122 4.92 0.07 15.60
CA THR A 122 4.05 -0.30 16.72
C THR A 122 2.61 0.23 16.58
N GLY A 123 2.34 1.05 15.57
CA GLY A 123 1.03 1.63 15.33
C GLY A 123 1.00 2.55 14.11
N PRO A 124 -0.16 3.11 13.74
CA PRO A 124 -0.30 4.02 12.61
C PRO A 124 0.54 5.30 12.74
N SER A 125 0.95 5.86 11.61
CA SER A 125 1.74 7.11 11.58
C SER A 125 1.30 7.99 10.41
N PRO A 126 1.26 9.32 10.56
CA PRO A 126 0.96 10.24 9.46
C PRO A 126 2.01 10.25 8.34
N LEU A 127 3.19 9.66 8.58
CA LEU A 127 4.24 9.50 7.57
C LEU A 127 4.04 8.26 6.69
N ARG A 128 3.11 7.39 7.06
CA ARG A 128 2.72 6.19 6.30
C ARG A 128 1.27 6.33 5.88
N ALA A 129 1.00 6.44 4.61
CA ALA A 129 -0.35 6.53 4.08
C ALA A 129 -0.72 5.23 3.37
N LEU A 130 -1.93 4.74 3.63
CA LEU A 130 -2.50 3.57 2.97
C LEU A 130 -3.72 3.99 2.16
N ALA A 131 -3.68 3.72 0.86
CA ALA A 131 -4.85 3.75 -0.02
C ALA A 131 -5.43 2.34 -0.09
N PHE A 132 -6.62 2.16 0.46
CA PHE A 132 -7.31 0.88 0.51
C PHE A 132 -7.93 0.50 -0.84
N GLN A 133 -8.14 -0.79 -1.05
CA GLN A 133 -8.84 -1.34 -2.20
C GLN A 133 -10.27 -0.78 -2.33
N ASP A 134 -10.97 -0.61 -1.22
CA ASP A 134 -12.22 0.13 -1.16
C ASP A 134 -11.99 1.58 -0.77
N ALA A 135 -12.70 2.50 -1.42
CA ALA A 135 -12.50 3.93 -1.24
C ALA A 135 -12.72 4.43 0.20
N THR A 136 -13.57 3.74 0.98
CA THR A 136 -13.86 4.03 2.41
C THR A 136 -14.03 5.53 2.71
N LEU A 137 -14.71 6.28 1.84
CA LEU A 137 -15.00 7.69 2.05
C LEU A 137 -16.05 7.86 3.14
N LEU A 138 -15.94 8.93 3.91
CA LEU A 138 -16.97 9.32 4.89
C LEU A 138 -18.20 9.85 4.14
N PRO A 139 -19.36 9.17 4.17
CA PRO A 139 -20.49 9.49 3.30
C PRO A 139 -21.16 10.84 3.62
N TRP A 140 -20.98 11.37 4.83
CA TRP A 140 -21.51 12.65 5.28
C TRP A 140 -20.57 13.84 5.03
N ARG A 141 -19.43 13.64 4.36
CA ARG A 141 -18.46 14.68 4.00
C ARG A 141 -18.36 14.80 2.49
N THR A 142 -18.09 16.02 2.02
CA THR A 142 -17.75 16.25 0.61
C THR A 142 -16.46 15.56 0.21
N VAL A 143 -16.16 15.47 -1.08
CA VAL A 143 -14.87 14.96 -1.59
C VAL A 143 -13.72 15.78 -1.01
N ARG A 144 -13.83 17.11 -1.03
CA ARG A 144 -12.85 18.05 -0.45
C ARG A 144 -12.59 17.75 1.02
N ASP A 145 -13.65 17.60 1.81
CA ASP A 145 -13.54 17.34 3.25
C ASP A 145 -12.97 15.96 3.54
N ASN A 146 -13.28 14.96 2.70
CA ASN A 146 -12.65 13.63 2.79
C ASN A 146 -11.14 13.72 2.54
N VAL A 147 -10.70 14.48 1.54
CA VAL A 147 -9.28 14.69 1.26
C VAL A 147 -8.62 15.48 2.38
N ALA A 148 -9.31 16.45 2.97
CA ALA A 148 -8.79 17.30 4.05
C ALA A 148 -8.67 16.60 5.42
N LEU A 149 -9.15 15.36 5.58
CA LEU A 149 -9.15 14.63 6.87
C LEU A 149 -7.78 14.61 7.57
N GLY A 150 -6.71 14.32 6.83
CA GLY A 150 -5.38 14.28 7.39
C GLY A 150 -4.88 15.65 7.87
N PRO A 151 -4.94 16.71 7.05
CA PRO A 151 -4.74 18.09 7.47
C PRO A 151 -5.60 18.51 8.66
N GLU A 152 -6.89 18.16 8.68
CA GLU A 152 -7.82 18.47 9.77
C GLU A 152 -7.38 17.82 11.09
N ALA A 153 -7.09 16.52 11.09
CA ALA A 153 -6.64 15.80 12.27
C ALA A 153 -5.35 16.38 12.89
N ARG A 154 -4.57 17.13 12.10
CA ARG A 154 -3.36 17.83 12.55
C ARG A 154 -3.57 19.32 12.85
N GLY A 155 -4.81 19.83 12.78
CA GLY A 155 -5.10 21.25 12.95
C GLY A 155 -4.48 22.16 11.88
N ARG A 156 -4.30 21.67 10.63
CA ARG A 156 -3.55 22.36 9.57
C ARG A 156 -4.38 22.63 8.31
N VAL A 157 -5.72 22.66 8.40
CA VAL A 157 -6.62 22.78 7.23
C VAL A 157 -6.27 24.01 6.40
N GLU A 158 -6.20 25.20 7.01
CA GLU A 158 -5.89 26.45 6.29
C GLU A 158 -4.47 26.43 5.68
N ARG A 159 -3.49 25.94 6.43
CA ARG A 159 -2.11 25.82 5.97
C ARG A 159 -1.97 24.87 4.79
N ASP A 160 -2.72 23.77 4.81
CA ASP A 160 -2.62 22.69 3.82
C ASP A 160 -3.70 22.79 2.72
N ARG A 161 -4.53 23.86 2.71
CA ARG A 161 -5.59 24.05 1.71
C ARG A 161 -5.10 23.91 0.27
N ARG A 162 -3.95 24.53 -0.06
CA ARG A 162 -3.35 24.40 -1.40
C ARG A 162 -2.97 22.96 -1.75
N ARG A 163 -2.61 22.15 -0.73
CA ARG A 163 -2.30 20.72 -0.94
C ARG A 163 -3.56 19.91 -1.22
N VAL A 164 -4.67 20.23 -0.56
CA VAL A 164 -5.97 19.61 -0.83
C VAL A 164 -6.38 19.88 -2.28
N GLU A 165 -6.30 21.14 -2.74
CA GLU A 165 -6.62 21.49 -4.12
C GLU A 165 -5.68 20.80 -5.13
N ALA A 166 -4.39 20.75 -4.84
CA ALA A 166 -3.42 20.05 -5.69
C ALA A 166 -3.70 18.55 -5.76
N ALA A 167 -4.04 17.90 -4.63
CA ALA A 167 -4.39 16.48 -4.61
C ALA A 167 -5.65 16.20 -5.42
N LEU A 168 -6.69 17.06 -5.31
CA LEU A 168 -7.91 16.97 -6.11
C LEU A 168 -7.64 17.14 -7.60
N GLN A 169 -6.71 18.02 -7.97
CA GLN A 169 -6.31 18.24 -9.36
C GLN A 169 -5.57 17.03 -9.94
N ILE A 170 -4.62 16.45 -9.19
CA ILE A 170 -3.86 15.24 -9.59
C ILE A 170 -4.82 14.09 -9.95
N VAL A 171 -5.85 13.88 -9.15
CA VAL A 171 -6.81 12.80 -9.39
C VAL A 171 -7.98 13.20 -10.31
N GLY A 172 -7.97 14.41 -10.88
CA GLY A 172 -9.01 14.90 -11.80
C GLY A 172 -10.41 15.04 -11.16
N LEU A 173 -10.47 15.42 -9.88
CA LEU A 173 -11.73 15.58 -9.14
C LEU A 173 -12.00 17.01 -8.65
N ARG A 174 -11.31 18.01 -9.21
CA ARG A 174 -11.47 19.42 -8.82
C ARG A 174 -12.92 19.90 -8.96
N ASP A 175 -13.56 19.55 -10.07
CA ASP A 175 -14.94 19.97 -10.37
C ASP A 175 -15.99 19.22 -9.52
N PHE A 176 -15.59 18.14 -8.87
CA PHE A 176 -16.40 17.31 -7.98
C PHE A 176 -16.04 17.51 -6.50
N ALA A 177 -15.23 18.51 -6.19
CA ALA A 177 -14.70 18.73 -4.83
C ALA A 177 -15.82 18.89 -3.77
N ASP A 178 -16.92 19.52 -4.13
CA ASP A 178 -18.05 19.79 -3.24
C ASP A 178 -19.17 18.73 -3.35
N SER A 179 -18.96 17.67 -4.14
CA SER A 179 -19.88 16.54 -4.26
C SER A 179 -19.75 15.59 -3.07
N TYR A 180 -20.83 14.85 -2.77
CA TYR A 180 -20.83 13.82 -1.73
C TYR A 180 -20.51 12.42 -2.32
N PRO A 181 -19.93 11.50 -1.55
CA PRO A 181 -19.58 10.16 -2.03
C PRO A 181 -20.70 9.39 -2.72
N ALA A 182 -21.95 9.57 -2.26
CA ALA A 182 -23.11 8.91 -2.86
C ALA A 182 -23.40 9.29 -4.32
N THR A 183 -22.85 10.42 -4.79
CA THR A 183 -23.02 10.91 -6.18
C THR A 183 -21.86 10.52 -7.09
N LEU A 184 -20.82 9.87 -6.54
CA LEU A 184 -19.61 9.50 -7.28
C LEU A 184 -19.75 8.11 -7.91
N SER A 185 -19.12 7.93 -9.09
CA SER A 185 -18.86 6.58 -9.58
C SER A 185 -17.83 5.87 -8.70
N GLY A 186 -17.77 4.54 -8.75
CA GLY A 186 -16.77 3.76 -7.99
C GLY A 186 -15.33 4.20 -8.28
N GLY A 187 -15.01 4.50 -9.55
CA GLY A 187 -13.70 5.02 -9.93
C GLY A 187 -13.42 6.43 -9.40
N MET A 188 -14.43 7.32 -9.36
CA MET A 188 -14.28 8.65 -8.74
C MET A 188 -14.05 8.54 -7.24
N ALA A 189 -14.78 7.66 -6.55
CA ALA A 189 -14.58 7.41 -5.12
C ALA A 189 -13.16 6.87 -4.84
N GLN A 190 -12.65 5.97 -5.68
CA GLN A 190 -11.30 5.45 -5.57
C GLN A 190 -10.23 6.54 -5.75
N ARG A 191 -10.40 7.41 -6.75
CA ARG A 191 -9.53 8.57 -6.97
C ARG A 191 -9.56 9.55 -5.78
N ALA A 192 -10.71 9.79 -5.18
CA ALA A 192 -10.83 10.62 -3.99
C ALA A 192 -10.10 10.01 -2.77
N SER A 193 -10.17 8.68 -2.60
CA SER A 193 -9.41 7.96 -1.56
C SER A 193 -7.91 8.09 -1.77
N LEU A 194 -7.43 8.00 -3.01
CA LEU A 194 -6.03 8.21 -3.36
C LEU A 194 -5.59 9.66 -3.03
N ALA A 195 -6.39 10.68 -3.39
CA ALA A 195 -6.11 12.08 -3.04
C ALA A 195 -6.02 12.29 -1.53
N ARG A 196 -6.89 11.63 -0.73
CA ARG A 196 -6.87 11.65 0.74
C ARG A 196 -5.56 11.10 1.32
N ALA A 197 -4.97 10.09 0.68
CA ALA A 197 -3.68 9.56 1.07
C ALA A 197 -2.52 10.51 0.67
N LEU A 198 -2.53 11.02 -0.56
CA LEU A 198 -1.51 11.88 -1.14
C LEU A 198 -1.35 13.24 -0.42
N VAL A 199 -2.44 13.85 0.05
CA VAL A 199 -2.44 15.17 0.69
C VAL A 199 -1.49 15.25 1.89
N ASN A 200 -1.27 14.11 2.55
CA ASN A 200 -0.41 14.01 3.73
C ASN A 200 1.09 14.06 3.41
N ARG A 201 1.49 13.93 2.14
CA ARG A 201 2.88 13.81 1.71
C ARG A 201 3.61 12.73 2.52
N PRO A 202 3.16 11.48 2.44
CA PRO A 202 3.77 10.39 3.20
C PRO A 202 5.22 10.18 2.76
N ARG A 203 6.05 9.62 3.64
CA ARG A 203 7.37 9.10 3.30
C ARG A 203 7.28 7.66 2.79
N LEU A 204 6.26 6.90 3.26
CA LEU A 204 5.91 5.58 2.79
C LEU A 204 4.46 5.58 2.29
N PHE A 205 4.27 5.31 1.01
CA PHE A 205 2.97 5.24 0.37
C PHE A 205 2.60 3.79 0.05
N LEU A 206 1.56 3.31 0.68
CA LEU A 206 1.05 1.95 0.59
C LEU A 206 -0.21 1.96 -0.28
N LEU A 207 -0.25 1.12 -1.30
CA LEU A 207 -1.27 1.10 -2.35
C LEU A 207 -1.86 -0.31 -2.45
N ASP A 208 -3.09 -0.52 -1.99
CA ASP A 208 -3.77 -1.82 -2.05
C ASP A 208 -4.78 -1.83 -3.20
N GLU A 209 -4.39 -2.39 -4.34
CA GLU A 209 -5.16 -2.45 -5.60
C GLU A 209 -5.86 -1.12 -5.96
N PRO A 210 -5.14 0.02 -5.95
CA PRO A 210 -5.75 1.36 -5.98
C PRO A 210 -6.44 1.68 -7.29
N LEU A 211 -6.14 0.97 -8.38
CA LEU A 211 -6.60 1.27 -9.74
C LEU A 211 -7.54 0.20 -10.31
N GLY A 212 -7.85 -0.85 -9.56
CA GLY A 212 -8.63 -2.00 -10.04
C GLY A 212 -10.07 -1.68 -10.49
N LYS A 213 -10.68 -0.61 -9.97
CA LYS A 213 -12.06 -0.19 -10.29
C LYS A 213 -12.15 0.87 -11.39
N LEU A 214 -11.03 1.23 -12.03
CA LEU A 214 -10.96 2.24 -13.08
C LEU A 214 -11.08 1.63 -14.47
N ASP A 215 -11.69 2.39 -15.39
CA ASP A 215 -11.60 2.10 -16.82
C ASP A 215 -10.15 2.23 -17.32
N ALA A 216 -9.84 1.62 -18.45
CA ALA A 216 -8.47 1.51 -18.96
C ALA A 216 -7.79 2.88 -19.20
N LEU A 217 -8.52 3.87 -19.75
CA LEU A 217 -7.94 5.18 -20.06
C LEU A 217 -7.67 5.97 -18.79
N THR A 218 -8.63 6.03 -17.87
CA THR A 218 -8.47 6.69 -16.57
C THR A 218 -7.35 6.04 -15.74
N ARG A 219 -7.21 4.70 -15.81
CA ARG A 219 -6.14 3.96 -15.14
C ARG A 219 -4.77 4.39 -15.64
N LEU A 220 -4.55 4.43 -16.96
CA LEU A 220 -3.28 4.87 -17.55
C LEU A 220 -2.94 6.30 -17.16
N GLN A 221 -3.89 7.22 -17.25
CA GLN A 221 -3.68 8.62 -16.86
C GLN A 221 -3.27 8.74 -15.39
N LEU A 222 -3.90 7.97 -14.50
CA LEU A 222 -3.59 8.03 -13.08
C LEU A 222 -2.25 7.35 -12.75
N GLN A 223 -1.87 6.30 -13.47
CA GLN A 223 -0.54 5.70 -13.38
C GLN A 223 0.54 6.74 -13.74
N ASP A 224 0.37 7.48 -14.83
CA ASP A 224 1.29 8.54 -15.22
C ASP A 224 1.40 9.63 -14.15
N GLU A 225 0.29 10.06 -13.56
CA GLU A 225 0.31 11.06 -12.49
C GLU A 225 0.99 10.54 -11.21
N ILE A 226 0.80 9.27 -10.86
CA ILE A 226 1.48 8.63 -9.73
C ILE A 226 2.99 8.59 -9.98
N LEU A 227 3.43 8.20 -11.19
CA LEU A 227 4.85 8.17 -11.57
C LEU A 227 5.48 9.56 -11.51
N ARG A 228 4.88 10.59 -12.12
CA ARG A 228 5.36 11.97 -12.07
C ARG A 228 5.48 12.47 -10.63
N LEU A 229 4.49 12.12 -9.78
CA LEU A 229 4.50 12.50 -8.38
C LEU A 229 5.64 11.79 -7.63
N TRP A 230 5.82 10.49 -7.87
CA TRP A 230 6.89 9.71 -7.29
C TRP A 230 8.28 10.23 -7.72
N GLU A 231 8.48 10.49 -9.00
CA GLU A 231 9.71 11.06 -9.54
C GLU A 231 10.07 12.43 -8.90
N SER A 232 9.04 13.27 -8.69
CA SER A 232 9.22 14.61 -8.13
C SER A 232 9.45 14.60 -6.62
N GLN A 233 8.82 13.67 -5.89
CA GLN A 233 8.82 13.65 -4.42
C GLN A 233 9.72 12.56 -3.83
N ARG A 234 10.01 11.50 -4.59
CA ARG A 234 10.86 10.38 -4.18
C ARG A 234 10.43 9.76 -2.84
N PHE A 235 9.11 9.62 -2.62
CA PHE A 235 8.61 8.81 -1.50
C PHE A 235 8.85 7.32 -1.80
N THR A 236 8.95 6.50 -0.76
CA THR A 236 8.96 5.04 -0.93
C THR A 236 7.53 4.57 -1.16
N ALA A 237 7.32 3.70 -2.15
CA ALA A 237 6.01 3.14 -2.46
C ALA A 237 6.01 1.62 -2.42
N VAL A 238 4.96 1.04 -1.85
CA VAL A 238 4.67 -0.39 -1.92
C VAL A 238 3.27 -0.57 -2.51
N LEU A 239 3.21 -1.14 -3.71
CA LEU A 239 1.97 -1.41 -4.45
C LEU A 239 1.62 -2.89 -4.36
N VAL A 240 0.40 -3.18 -3.98
CA VAL A 240 -0.20 -4.49 -4.15
C VAL A 240 -1.09 -4.47 -5.38
N THR A 241 -0.86 -5.37 -6.30
CA THR A 241 -1.68 -5.53 -7.50
C THR A 241 -1.70 -6.99 -7.95
N HIS A 242 -2.73 -7.37 -8.70
CA HIS A 242 -2.81 -8.63 -9.42
C HIS A 242 -2.52 -8.44 -10.93
N ASP A 243 -2.30 -7.20 -11.36
CA ASP A 243 -1.97 -6.82 -12.73
C ASP A 243 -0.45 -6.69 -12.89
N VAL A 244 0.15 -7.60 -13.66
CA VAL A 244 1.60 -7.65 -13.89
C VAL A 244 2.06 -6.46 -14.74
N ASP A 245 1.23 -5.99 -15.67
CA ASP A 245 1.56 -4.85 -16.52
C ASP A 245 1.58 -3.57 -15.68
N GLU A 246 0.64 -3.40 -14.74
CA GLU A 246 0.66 -2.32 -13.75
C GLU A 246 1.94 -2.36 -12.88
N ALA A 247 2.32 -3.54 -12.38
CA ALA A 247 3.51 -3.71 -11.57
C ALA A 247 4.79 -3.33 -12.32
N LEU A 248 4.93 -3.77 -13.57
CA LEU A 248 6.08 -3.46 -14.43
C LEU A 248 6.14 -1.97 -14.83
N ARG A 249 4.97 -1.32 -15.02
CA ARG A 249 4.89 0.09 -15.38
C ARG A 249 5.28 1.01 -14.23
N LEU A 250 4.83 0.70 -13.01
CA LEU A 250 4.92 1.62 -11.87
C LEU A 250 6.16 1.42 -10.99
N SER A 251 6.79 0.24 -11.01
CA SER A 251 7.80 -0.08 -10.02
C SER A 251 9.19 -0.33 -10.58
N ASN A 252 10.19 -0.08 -9.73
CA ASN A 252 11.59 -0.42 -10.00
C ASN A 252 11.87 -1.90 -9.70
N ARG A 253 10.98 -2.54 -8.91
CA ARG A 253 11.18 -3.91 -8.47
C ARG A 253 9.83 -4.59 -8.22
N VAL A 254 9.72 -5.84 -8.63
CA VAL A 254 8.54 -6.69 -8.46
C VAL A 254 8.89 -7.88 -7.59
N VAL A 255 8.22 -7.98 -6.44
CA VAL A 255 8.33 -9.11 -5.52
C VAL A 255 7.16 -10.05 -5.74
N VAL A 256 7.45 -11.29 -6.08
CA VAL A 256 6.46 -12.33 -6.34
C VAL A 256 6.26 -13.16 -5.07
N LEU A 257 5.01 -13.28 -4.64
CA LEU A 257 4.61 -14.06 -3.47
C LEU A 257 3.96 -15.38 -3.89
N SER A 258 4.20 -16.43 -3.10
CA SER A 258 3.57 -17.74 -3.26
C SER A 258 2.08 -17.70 -2.87
N GLU A 259 1.41 -18.85 -3.04
CA GLU A 259 0.15 -19.15 -2.37
C GLU A 259 0.30 -19.12 -0.85
N ARG A 260 -0.84 -19.05 -0.15
CA ARG A 260 -0.90 -18.99 1.32
C ARG A 260 -0.50 -20.31 1.98
N PRO A 261 0.32 -20.27 3.05
CA PRO A 261 0.97 -19.08 3.64
C PRO A 261 2.04 -18.51 2.73
N ALA A 262 1.96 -17.20 2.44
CA ALA A 262 2.83 -16.56 1.48
C ALA A 262 4.29 -16.55 1.91
N ARG A 263 5.16 -16.75 0.94
CA ARG A 263 6.63 -16.56 1.00
C ARG A 263 7.07 -15.76 -0.20
N VAL A 264 8.21 -15.11 -0.12
CA VAL A 264 8.84 -14.48 -1.29
C VAL A 264 9.38 -15.59 -2.19
N VAL A 265 8.87 -15.67 -3.43
CA VAL A 265 9.28 -16.65 -4.45
C VAL A 265 10.35 -16.07 -5.36
N ALA A 266 10.21 -14.79 -5.71
CA ALA A 266 11.18 -14.08 -6.52
C ALA A 266 11.18 -12.59 -6.18
N ASP A 267 12.33 -11.97 -6.33
CA ASP A 267 12.56 -10.54 -6.21
C ASP A 267 13.27 -10.10 -7.50
N ILE A 268 12.62 -9.26 -8.29
CA ILE A 268 12.95 -9.01 -9.69
C ILE A 268 13.09 -7.50 -9.89
N GLU A 269 14.28 -7.03 -10.23
CA GLU A 269 14.51 -5.65 -10.65
C GLU A 269 13.84 -5.39 -12.01
N VAL A 270 13.18 -4.24 -12.14
CA VAL A 270 12.57 -3.79 -13.39
C VAL A 270 13.48 -2.70 -13.96
N PRO A 271 14.06 -2.91 -15.16
CA PRO A 271 14.88 -1.90 -15.82
C PRO A 271 14.06 -0.67 -16.16
N GLU A 272 14.74 0.45 -16.47
CA GLU A 272 14.07 1.72 -16.79
C GLU A 272 12.93 1.55 -17.81
N HIS A 273 11.82 2.22 -17.52
CA HIS A 273 10.44 2.04 -18.03
C HIS A 273 10.27 2.16 -19.55
N ASP A 274 10.87 1.28 -20.33
CA ASP A 274 10.48 1.05 -21.72
C ASP A 274 9.61 -0.21 -21.83
N GLU A 275 8.29 -0.04 -21.73
CA GLU A 275 7.32 -1.13 -21.84
C GLU A 275 7.41 -1.91 -23.18
N SER A 276 8.00 -1.30 -24.20
CA SER A 276 8.15 -1.89 -25.53
C SER A 276 9.39 -2.78 -25.64
N SER A 277 10.29 -2.76 -24.65
CA SER A 277 11.55 -3.51 -24.69
C SER A 277 11.31 -5.03 -24.62
N ASP A 278 12.16 -5.78 -25.31
CA ASP A 278 12.11 -7.26 -25.24
C ASP A 278 12.39 -7.77 -23.82
N GLU A 279 13.15 -7.02 -23.05
CA GLU A 279 13.48 -7.31 -21.66
C GLU A 279 12.24 -7.26 -20.76
N VAL A 280 11.42 -6.22 -20.85
CA VAL A 280 10.16 -6.10 -20.09
C VAL A 280 9.17 -7.19 -20.49
N ARG A 281 9.10 -7.57 -21.79
CA ARG A 281 8.27 -8.69 -22.24
C ARG A 281 8.74 -10.03 -21.65
N GLU A 282 10.06 -10.25 -21.52
CA GLU A 282 10.61 -11.44 -20.89
C GLU A 282 10.31 -11.47 -19.38
N LEU A 283 10.49 -10.34 -18.68
CA LEU A 283 10.13 -10.21 -17.27
C LEU A 283 8.64 -10.50 -17.04
N ARG A 284 7.77 -9.96 -17.90
CA ARG A 284 6.33 -10.26 -17.87
C ARG A 284 6.05 -11.76 -17.96
N ARG A 285 6.64 -12.44 -18.94
CA ARG A 285 6.48 -13.90 -19.10
C ARG A 285 6.99 -14.68 -17.87
N ARG A 286 8.15 -14.28 -17.35
CA ARG A 286 8.73 -14.88 -16.15
C ARG A 286 7.81 -14.71 -14.93
N ILE A 287 7.30 -13.51 -14.68
CA ILE A 287 6.40 -13.25 -13.55
C ILE A 287 5.11 -14.07 -13.71
N LEU A 288 4.50 -14.08 -14.90
CA LEU A 288 3.28 -14.87 -15.16
C LEU A 288 3.51 -16.36 -14.93
N SER A 289 4.65 -16.90 -15.37
CA SER A 289 5.01 -18.30 -15.12
C SER A 289 5.15 -18.62 -13.63
N LEU A 290 5.74 -17.71 -12.83
CA LEU A 290 5.86 -17.86 -11.37
C LEU A 290 4.49 -17.80 -10.67
N LEU A 291 3.51 -17.11 -11.27
CA LEU A 291 2.13 -17.04 -10.78
C LEU A 291 1.25 -18.21 -11.27
N GLY A 292 1.80 -19.16 -12.02
CA GLY A 292 1.05 -20.31 -12.56
C GLY A 292 0.09 -19.93 -13.71
N ARG A 293 0.39 -18.88 -14.47
CA ARG A 293 -0.40 -18.34 -15.58
C ARG A 293 0.33 -18.42 -16.90
#